data_99cde7be036006ca67c1d4fb482fd789
#
_entry.id   99cde7be036006ca67c1d4fb482fd789
#
_cell.length_a   1.000
_cell.length_b   1.000
_cell.length_c   1.000
_cell.angle_alpha   90.00
_cell.angle_beta   90.00
_cell.angle_gamma   90.00
#
_symmetry.space_group_name_H-M   'P 1'
#
loop_
_entity.id
_entity.type
_entity.pdbx_description
1 polymer ?
#
loop_
_entity_poly.entity_id
_entity_poly.type
_entity_poly.pdbx_seq_one_letter_code
_entity_poly.pdbx_strand_id
1 'polypeptide(L)'
;SGDYVPIVDISEAANADKNKRITYTTLLRALPDGSATTPTCGWLSDSGVTGFYRSAANTLSVSVNQTLVGSFQSSGLQLGAGTPAAQLHLFSTDTTDQVIIENSDAGTDTAPDVVLYRNSSSPAASDNIGNLVFRGEDAASNTHDYASLTAQIKTTTNTSEDGTLDLMSSASGTLASRVRLYGNKVGIHEATPTYPLHLSNTASGSSFAID
;
A
#
# COMPACT_ATOMS: atom_id res chain seq x y z
N SER A 1 -11.95 40.96 15.80
CA SER A 1 -10.90 41.10 16.81
C SER A 1 -10.09 39.84 16.81
N GLY A 2 -8.86 39.88 16.29
CA GLY A 2 -7.97 38.73 16.30
C GLY A 2 -7.35 38.59 17.68
N ASP A 3 -7.52 37.41 18.30
CA ASP A 3 -6.86 37.07 19.54
C ASP A 3 -5.35 36.94 19.27
N TYR A 4 -4.56 37.80 19.89
CA TYR A 4 -3.10 37.76 19.82
C TYR A 4 -2.56 37.06 21.07
N VAL A 5 -1.65 36.07 20.89
CA VAL A 5 -0.86 35.57 22.00
C VAL A 5 0.29 36.56 22.25
N PRO A 6 0.35 37.23 23.39
CA PRO A 6 1.46 38.09 23.70
C PRO A 6 2.71 37.24 23.98
N ILE A 7 3.77 37.45 23.22
CA ILE A 7 5.08 36.85 23.48
C ILE A 7 5.96 37.92 24.11
N VAL A 8 6.44 37.64 25.31
CA VAL A 8 7.42 38.47 26.00
C VAL A 8 8.81 38.01 25.60
N ASP A 9 9.56 38.83 24.87
CA ASP A 9 10.97 38.58 24.59
C ASP A 9 11.79 38.99 25.84
N ILE A 10 12.30 37.95 26.53
CA ILE A 10 13.13 38.14 27.74
C ILE A 10 14.62 38.29 27.42
N SER A 11 15.03 38.21 26.16
CA SER A 11 16.43 38.28 25.75
C SER A 11 16.96 39.71 25.63
N GLU A 12 16.11 40.76 25.60
CA GLU A 12 16.50 42.13 25.51
C GLU A 12 16.42 42.87 26.86
N ALA A 13 17.57 43.26 27.37
CA ALA A 13 17.74 43.75 28.75
C ALA A 13 17.15 45.16 29.07
N ALA A 14 16.66 45.93 28.13
CA ALA A 14 16.07 47.25 28.43
C ALA A 14 15.39 47.89 27.23
N ASN A 15 14.22 47.51 26.77
CA ASN A 15 13.49 48.34 25.84
C ASN A 15 11.96 48.23 25.90
N ALA A 16 11.29 49.30 25.52
CA ALA A 16 9.85 49.47 25.51
C ALA A 16 9.09 48.52 24.56
N ASP A 17 9.79 47.74 23.75
CA ASP A 17 9.25 46.80 22.74
C ASP A 17 9.24 45.32 23.17
N LYS A 18 9.08 45.03 24.47
CA LYS A 18 9.01 43.68 25.02
C LYS A 18 7.81 42.86 24.51
N ASN A 19 6.86 43.49 23.87
CA ASN A 19 5.67 42.86 23.33
C ASN A 19 5.76 42.74 21.80
N LYS A 20 6.54 41.77 21.30
CA LYS A 20 6.57 41.47 19.87
C LYS A 20 5.33 40.66 19.47
N ARG A 21 4.73 41.04 18.33
CA ARG A 21 3.66 40.27 17.72
C ARG A 21 4.28 39.22 16.81
N ILE A 22 4.06 37.99 17.09
CA ILE A 22 4.35 36.90 16.16
C ILE A 22 3.10 36.60 15.34
N THR A 23 3.23 36.48 14.02
CA THR A 23 2.14 36.00 13.19
C THR A 23 1.99 34.46 13.46
N TYR A 24 0.76 33.98 13.37
CA TYR A 24 0.46 32.56 13.51
C TYR A 24 1.34 31.70 12.58
N THR A 25 1.59 32.18 11.37
CA THR A 25 2.48 31.55 10.38
C THR A 25 3.93 31.46 10.86
N THR A 26 4.45 32.48 11.52
CA THR A 26 5.82 32.47 12.04
C THR A 26 5.95 31.53 13.25
N LEU A 27 4.96 31.52 14.13
CA LEU A 27 4.93 30.61 15.28
C LEU A 27 4.92 29.14 14.82
N LEU A 28 4.06 28.78 13.87
CA LEU A 28 3.98 27.40 13.37
C LEU A 28 5.23 26.96 12.60
N ARG A 29 5.96 27.89 11.95
CA ARG A 29 7.22 27.58 11.26
C ARG A 29 8.43 27.44 12.20
N ALA A 30 8.33 27.98 13.42
CA ALA A 30 9.40 27.96 14.42
C ALA A 30 9.30 26.75 15.37
N LEU A 31 8.33 25.86 15.18
CA LEU A 31 8.19 24.67 16.01
C LEU A 31 9.37 23.72 15.77
N PRO A 32 9.95 23.15 16.85
CA PRO A 32 11.01 22.14 16.74
C PRO A 32 10.50 20.88 16.05
N ASP A 33 11.40 20.05 15.55
CA ASP A 33 11.04 18.81 14.85
C ASP A 33 10.31 17.80 15.75
N GLY A 34 10.64 17.76 17.04
CA GLY A 34 10.07 16.79 17.97
C GLY A 34 10.60 15.37 17.79
N SER A 35 9.97 14.43 18.48
CA SER A 35 10.26 13.00 18.42
C SER A 35 9.01 12.19 18.77
N ALA A 36 9.07 10.86 18.69
CA ALA A 36 7.95 10.01 19.14
C ALA A 36 7.67 10.16 20.63
N THR A 37 8.70 10.42 21.45
CA THR A 37 8.57 10.63 22.91
C THR A 37 8.19 12.06 23.28
N THR A 38 8.46 13.02 22.41
CA THR A 38 8.18 14.45 22.60
C THR A 38 7.68 15.06 21.29
N PRO A 39 6.44 14.75 20.85
CA PRO A 39 5.88 15.28 19.63
C PRO A 39 5.83 16.82 19.63
N THR A 40 6.03 17.44 18.48
CA THR A 40 5.93 18.90 18.33
C THR A 40 4.54 19.43 18.65
N CYS A 41 3.51 18.68 18.24
CA CYS A 41 2.10 18.99 18.50
C CYS A 41 1.51 17.78 19.25
N GLY A 42 1.54 17.82 20.58
CA GLY A 42 1.02 16.76 21.46
C GLY A 42 -0.19 17.17 22.25
N TRP A 43 -0.90 16.21 22.82
CA TRP A 43 -2.05 16.43 23.71
C TRP A 43 -1.57 16.53 25.16
N LEU A 44 -2.01 17.58 25.86
CA LEU A 44 -1.66 17.81 27.26
C LEU A 44 -2.23 16.73 28.20
N SER A 45 -3.32 16.09 27.82
CA SER A 45 -3.99 15.06 28.65
C SER A 45 -3.16 13.79 28.84
N ASP A 46 -2.19 13.52 27.95
CA ASP A 46 -1.29 12.37 28.04
C ASP A 46 0.18 12.77 28.20
N SER A 47 0.42 13.96 28.78
CA SER A 47 1.75 14.56 28.95
C SER A 47 2.47 14.85 27.62
N GLY A 48 1.72 14.99 26.53
CA GLY A 48 2.25 15.34 25.22
C GLY A 48 2.98 14.21 24.49
N VAL A 49 2.79 12.96 24.89
CA VAL A 49 3.47 11.79 24.29
C VAL A 49 2.73 11.18 23.11
N THR A 50 1.52 11.67 22.83
CA THR A 50 0.74 11.36 21.62
C THR A 50 0.63 12.63 20.77
N GLY A 51 0.93 12.53 19.47
CA GLY A 51 0.86 13.72 18.63
C GLY A 51 1.58 13.58 17.29
N PHE A 52 1.78 14.75 16.67
CA PHE A 52 2.48 14.88 15.39
C PHE A 52 3.88 15.47 15.59
N TYR A 53 4.83 15.01 14.82
CA TYR A 53 6.19 15.52 14.80
C TYR A 53 6.87 15.31 13.44
N ARG A 54 8.00 15.98 13.21
CA ARG A 54 8.82 15.81 12.01
C ARG A 54 10.02 14.91 12.34
N SER A 55 9.94 13.63 11.99
CA SER A 55 11.02 12.67 12.28
C SER A 55 12.25 12.84 11.38
N ALA A 56 12.07 13.42 10.19
CA ALA A 56 13.12 13.72 9.21
C ALA A 56 12.65 14.83 8.25
N ALA A 57 13.55 15.32 7.38
CA ALA A 57 13.15 16.21 6.29
C ALA A 57 12.05 15.57 5.43
N ASN A 58 10.99 16.34 5.11
CA ASN A 58 9.84 15.90 4.30
C ASN A 58 9.05 14.71 4.87
N THR A 59 9.10 14.51 6.20
CA THR A 59 8.38 13.42 6.88
C THR A 59 7.51 13.99 7.98
N LEU A 60 6.20 13.77 7.90
CA LEU A 60 5.26 13.99 8.99
C LEU A 60 4.98 12.65 9.68
N SER A 61 5.23 12.58 10.97
CA SER A 61 5.08 11.36 11.78
C SER A 61 4.02 11.51 12.85
N VAL A 62 3.38 10.40 13.17
CA VAL A 62 2.37 10.28 14.22
C VAL A 62 2.90 9.35 15.29
N SER A 63 2.88 9.80 16.55
CA SER A 63 3.15 8.94 17.71
C SER A 63 1.90 8.73 18.55
N VAL A 64 1.79 7.55 19.12
CA VAL A 64 0.81 7.22 20.16
C VAL A 64 1.56 6.56 21.31
N ASN A 65 1.41 7.10 22.52
CA ASN A 65 2.09 6.60 23.71
C ASN A 65 3.61 6.37 23.48
N GLN A 66 4.30 7.41 22.98
CA GLN A 66 5.75 7.42 22.70
C GLN A 66 6.21 6.47 21.58
N THR A 67 5.29 5.85 20.87
CA THR A 67 5.60 4.90 19.80
C THR A 67 5.20 5.49 18.44
N LEU A 68 6.09 5.43 17.45
CA LEU A 68 5.76 5.78 16.08
C LEU A 68 4.73 4.77 15.54
N VAL A 69 3.56 5.26 15.15
CA VAL A 69 2.50 4.44 14.57
C VAL A 69 2.35 4.63 13.07
N GLY A 70 2.87 5.73 12.52
CA GLY A 70 2.87 5.94 11.09
C GLY A 70 3.54 7.23 10.67
N SER A 71 3.86 7.34 9.39
CA SER A 71 4.45 8.53 8.78
C SER A 71 4.00 8.76 7.35
N PHE A 72 3.85 10.04 6.97
CA PHE A 72 3.64 10.51 5.61
C PHE A 72 4.97 10.98 5.05
N GLN A 73 5.40 10.41 3.94
CA GLN A 73 6.68 10.69 3.27
C GLN A 73 6.45 10.94 1.78
N SER A 74 7.44 11.50 1.08
CA SER A 74 7.36 11.66 -0.37
C SER A 74 7.26 10.32 -1.12
N SER A 75 7.73 9.22 -0.50
CA SER A 75 7.64 7.85 -1.01
C SER A 75 6.31 7.16 -0.71
N GLY A 76 5.47 7.70 0.18
CA GLY A 76 4.16 7.13 0.52
C GLY A 76 3.78 7.23 1.99
N LEU A 77 2.72 6.53 2.33
CA LEU A 77 2.22 6.35 3.70
C LEU A 77 2.77 5.05 4.28
N GLN A 78 3.44 5.16 5.42
CA GLN A 78 3.87 4.03 6.24
C GLN A 78 2.95 3.91 7.46
N LEU A 79 2.41 2.74 7.71
CA LEU A 79 1.82 2.36 8.99
C LEU A 79 2.70 1.29 9.63
N GLY A 80 3.08 1.49 10.88
CA GLY A 80 4.14 0.74 11.55
C GLY A 80 5.52 1.39 11.43
N ALA A 81 6.58 0.67 11.76
CA ALA A 81 7.95 1.18 11.73
C ALA A 81 8.60 1.02 10.35
N GLY A 82 9.57 1.87 10.03
CA GLY A 82 10.42 1.73 8.84
C GLY A 82 10.25 2.83 7.80
N THR A 83 10.78 2.59 6.61
CA THR A 83 10.63 3.45 5.42
C THR A 83 9.65 2.79 4.44
N PRO A 84 8.67 3.52 3.88
CA PRO A 84 7.71 2.92 2.98
C PRO A 84 8.40 2.41 1.70
N ALA A 85 8.14 1.16 1.36
CA ALA A 85 8.58 0.52 0.11
C ALA A 85 7.52 0.61 -1.00
N ALA A 86 6.35 1.18 -0.69
CA ALA A 86 5.22 1.37 -1.60
C ALA A 86 4.43 2.63 -1.20
N GLN A 87 3.50 3.09 -2.04
CA GLN A 87 2.61 4.22 -1.74
C GLN A 87 1.81 4.00 -0.44
N LEU A 88 1.37 2.77 -0.19
CA LEU A 88 0.84 2.32 1.10
C LEU A 88 1.66 1.10 1.54
N HIS A 89 2.36 1.21 2.65
CA HIS A 89 3.14 0.13 3.25
C HIS A 89 2.65 -0.12 4.68
N LEU A 90 2.11 -1.31 4.93
CA LEU A 90 1.73 -1.81 6.24
C LEU A 90 2.83 -2.72 6.75
N PHE A 91 3.37 -2.43 7.92
CA PHE A 91 4.44 -3.21 8.54
C PHE A 91 4.05 -3.63 9.95
N SER A 92 4.08 -4.92 10.22
CA SER A 92 3.93 -5.49 11.56
C SER A 92 4.97 -6.59 11.78
N THR A 93 5.24 -6.86 13.05
CA THR A 93 6.11 -7.96 13.50
C THR A 93 5.34 -9.05 14.23
N ASP A 94 4.02 -8.90 14.31
CA ASP A 94 3.12 -9.88 14.93
C ASP A 94 2.36 -10.72 13.89
N THR A 95 1.52 -11.63 14.36
CA THR A 95 0.75 -12.56 13.54
C THR A 95 -0.70 -12.13 13.32
N THR A 96 -1.04 -10.88 13.65
CA THR A 96 -2.40 -10.34 13.43
C THR A 96 -2.61 -10.00 11.95
N ASP A 97 -3.87 -9.98 11.54
CA ASP A 97 -4.24 -9.60 10.18
C ASP A 97 -3.80 -8.17 9.88
N GLN A 98 -3.11 -7.97 8.75
CA GLN A 98 -2.59 -6.67 8.34
C GLN A 98 -3.66 -5.77 7.70
N VAL A 99 -4.64 -6.37 7.04
CA VAL A 99 -5.74 -5.67 6.37
C VAL A 99 -7.02 -6.47 6.54
N ILE A 100 -8.02 -5.85 7.14
CA ILE A 100 -9.39 -6.35 7.15
C ILE A 100 -10.24 -5.34 6.39
N ILE A 101 -10.97 -5.81 5.39
CA ILE A 101 -11.96 -5.03 4.64
C ILE A 101 -13.32 -5.60 4.99
N GLU A 102 -14.07 -4.91 5.85
CA GLU A 102 -15.34 -5.39 6.41
C GLU A 102 -16.49 -4.49 5.96
N ASN A 103 -17.60 -5.11 5.59
CA ASN A 103 -18.87 -4.45 5.38
C ASN A 103 -19.95 -5.17 6.20
N SER A 104 -20.73 -4.42 6.95
CA SER A 104 -21.80 -4.94 7.81
C SER A 104 -23.21 -4.81 7.18
N ASP A 105 -23.29 -4.45 5.89
CA ASP A 105 -24.57 -4.38 5.19
C ASP A 105 -25.22 -5.77 5.06
N ALA A 106 -26.50 -5.85 5.35
CA ALA A 106 -27.30 -7.07 5.25
C ALA A 106 -28.02 -7.22 3.88
N GLY A 107 -27.74 -6.31 2.93
CA GLY A 107 -28.32 -6.32 1.59
C GLY A 107 -27.78 -7.47 0.73
N THR A 108 -28.23 -7.51 -0.52
CA THR A 108 -27.81 -8.52 -1.52
C THR A 108 -26.77 -8.00 -2.48
N ASP A 109 -26.34 -6.74 -2.34
CA ASP A 109 -25.35 -6.10 -3.21
C ASP A 109 -23.94 -6.58 -2.89
N THR A 110 -23.05 -6.46 -3.87
CA THR A 110 -21.64 -6.86 -3.71
C THR A 110 -20.94 -5.98 -2.68
N ALA A 111 -20.33 -6.60 -1.67
CA ALA A 111 -19.53 -5.90 -0.67
C ALA A 111 -18.77 -6.92 0.20
N PRO A 112 -17.53 -6.57 0.69
CA PRO A 112 -16.70 -5.44 0.30
C PRO A 112 -15.95 -5.67 -1.02
N ASP A 113 -15.56 -4.60 -1.70
CA ASP A 113 -14.85 -4.65 -2.99
C ASP A 113 -13.39 -4.19 -2.87
N VAL A 114 -12.50 -4.84 -3.63
CA VAL A 114 -11.16 -4.34 -3.96
C VAL A 114 -11.06 -4.18 -5.46
N VAL A 115 -10.95 -2.94 -5.93
CA VAL A 115 -10.84 -2.61 -7.36
C VAL A 115 -9.40 -2.29 -7.70
N LEU A 116 -8.80 -3.10 -8.58
CA LEU A 116 -7.53 -2.79 -9.22
C LEU A 116 -7.82 -2.18 -10.60
N TYR A 117 -7.57 -0.88 -10.75
CA TYR A 117 -7.93 -0.15 -11.96
C TYR A 117 -6.70 0.48 -12.61
N ARG A 118 -6.37 0.04 -13.81
CA ARG A 118 -5.36 0.66 -14.67
C ARG A 118 -6.04 1.62 -15.65
N ASN A 119 -5.98 2.92 -15.35
CA ASN A 119 -6.47 3.97 -16.24
C ASN A 119 -5.38 4.33 -17.25
N SER A 120 -5.35 3.63 -18.41
CA SER A 120 -4.40 3.89 -19.49
C SER A 120 -5.07 4.70 -20.62
N SER A 121 -4.38 5.73 -21.12
CA SER A 121 -4.80 6.48 -22.31
C SER A 121 -4.57 5.71 -23.62
N SER A 122 -3.82 4.60 -23.57
CA SER A 122 -3.51 3.74 -24.73
C SER A 122 -3.53 2.27 -24.29
N PRO A 123 -4.73 1.70 -24.00
CA PRO A 123 -4.83 0.30 -23.61
C PRO A 123 -4.49 -0.62 -24.79
N ALA A 124 -3.72 -1.68 -24.53
CA ALA A 124 -3.30 -2.64 -25.53
C ALA A 124 -3.45 -4.09 -25.04
N ALA A 125 -3.50 -5.03 -25.98
CA ALA A 125 -3.45 -6.45 -25.66
C ALA A 125 -2.16 -6.79 -24.91
N SER A 126 -2.26 -7.67 -23.93
CA SER A 126 -1.21 -8.08 -22.99
C SER A 126 -0.84 -7.03 -21.94
N ASP A 127 -1.55 -5.90 -21.86
CA ASP A 127 -1.41 -4.99 -20.74
C ASP A 127 -1.84 -5.64 -19.44
N ASN A 128 -0.97 -5.61 -18.41
CA ASN A 128 -1.36 -6.01 -17.05
C ASN A 128 -2.33 -5.01 -16.47
N ILE A 129 -3.46 -5.48 -15.96
CA ILE A 129 -4.48 -4.68 -15.27
C ILE A 129 -4.13 -4.61 -13.78
N GLY A 130 -3.72 -5.74 -13.20
CA GLY A 130 -3.34 -5.83 -11.81
C GLY A 130 -2.76 -7.19 -11.44
N ASN A 131 -2.02 -7.20 -10.33
CA ASN A 131 -1.45 -8.40 -9.75
C ASN A 131 -1.73 -8.46 -8.26
N LEU A 132 -2.04 -9.68 -7.78
CA LEU A 132 -1.91 -10.03 -6.37
C LEU A 132 -0.74 -11.01 -6.27
N VAL A 133 0.36 -10.60 -5.62
CA VAL A 133 1.62 -11.34 -5.57
C VAL A 133 1.86 -11.87 -4.16
N PHE A 134 2.18 -13.16 -4.08
CA PHE A 134 2.61 -13.83 -2.85
C PHE A 134 4.13 -14.00 -2.89
N ARG A 135 4.80 -13.19 -2.08
CA ARG A 135 6.26 -13.06 -2.06
C ARG A 135 6.83 -13.54 -0.74
N GLY A 136 7.97 -14.18 -0.79
CA GLY A 136 8.69 -14.64 0.38
C GLY A 136 10.19 -14.64 0.12
N GLU A 137 10.98 -15.10 1.09
CA GLU A 137 12.42 -15.26 0.99
C GLU A 137 12.77 -16.75 0.84
N ASP A 138 13.89 -17.02 0.17
CA ASP A 138 14.52 -18.36 0.14
C ASP A 138 15.47 -18.55 1.34
N ALA A 139 16.10 -19.73 1.42
CA ALA A 139 17.03 -20.05 2.51
C ALA A 139 18.30 -19.18 2.54
N ALA A 140 18.55 -18.40 1.49
CA ALA A 140 19.67 -17.45 1.39
C ALA A 140 19.19 -16.00 1.56
N SER A 141 17.94 -15.78 2.00
CA SER A 141 17.29 -14.47 2.16
C SER A 141 17.14 -13.67 0.87
N ASN A 142 17.08 -14.35 -0.28
CA ASN A 142 16.71 -13.69 -1.52
C ASN A 142 15.19 -13.65 -1.67
N THR A 143 14.68 -12.52 -2.11
CA THR A 143 13.24 -12.32 -2.34
C THR A 143 12.78 -13.00 -3.63
N HIS A 144 11.71 -13.80 -3.54
CA HIS A 144 11.10 -14.50 -4.68
C HIS A 144 9.58 -14.38 -4.67
N ASP A 145 8.98 -14.32 -5.86
CA ASP A 145 7.54 -14.46 -6.05
C ASP A 145 7.19 -15.96 -6.15
N TYR A 146 6.49 -16.49 -5.16
CA TYR A 146 6.11 -17.90 -5.08
C TYR A 146 4.80 -18.19 -5.80
N ALA A 147 3.87 -17.23 -5.80
CA ALA A 147 2.59 -17.35 -6.51
C ALA A 147 2.06 -15.95 -6.89
N SER A 148 1.17 -15.88 -7.88
CA SER A 148 0.41 -14.67 -8.18
C SER A 148 -0.92 -14.96 -8.85
N LEU A 149 -1.84 -13.99 -8.72
CA LEU A 149 -3.01 -13.82 -9.58
C LEU A 149 -2.73 -12.61 -10.49
N THR A 150 -2.70 -12.82 -11.79
CA THR A 150 -2.37 -11.77 -12.77
C THR A 150 -3.50 -11.59 -13.75
N ALA A 151 -4.08 -10.39 -13.82
CA ALA A 151 -5.11 -10.06 -14.81
C ALA A 151 -4.50 -9.24 -15.96
N GLN A 152 -4.87 -9.58 -17.21
CA GLN A 152 -4.40 -8.88 -18.41
C GLN A 152 -5.55 -8.61 -19.38
N ILE A 153 -5.39 -7.57 -20.18
CA ILE A 153 -6.21 -7.32 -21.35
C ILE A 153 -5.81 -8.33 -22.44
N LYS A 154 -6.78 -9.04 -23.00
CA LYS A 154 -6.57 -9.90 -24.16
C LYS A 154 -6.93 -9.15 -25.47
N THR A 155 -8.07 -8.44 -25.48
CA THR A 155 -8.47 -7.57 -26.58
C THR A 155 -9.12 -6.30 -26.04
N THR A 156 -8.87 -5.20 -26.74
CA THR A 156 -9.39 -3.86 -26.43
C THR A 156 -10.53 -3.43 -27.35
N THR A 157 -11.04 -4.33 -28.21
CA THR A 157 -12.10 -3.98 -29.17
C THR A 157 -13.38 -3.61 -28.43
N ASN A 158 -13.85 -2.36 -28.60
CA ASN A 158 -15.07 -1.86 -27.97
C ASN A 158 -16.26 -2.79 -28.24
N THR A 159 -17.01 -3.12 -27.19
CA THR A 159 -18.14 -4.08 -27.18
C THR A 159 -17.76 -5.55 -27.45
N SER A 160 -16.46 -5.87 -27.44
CA SER A 160 -15.91 -7.22 -27.63
C SER A 160 -14.58 -7.39 -26.87
N GLU A 161 -14.55 -6.83 -25.65
CA GLU A 161 -13.39 -6.89 -24.76
C GLU A 161 -13.24 -8.30 -24.17
N ASP A 162 -12.03 -8.84 -24.27
CA ASP A 162 -11.66 -10.07 -23.58
C ASP A 162 -10.56 -9.79 -22.56
N GLY A 163 -10.60 -10.52 -21.46
CA GLY A 163 -9.55 -10.55 -20.43
C GLY A 163 -8.92 -11.92 -20.28
N THR A 164 -7.78 -11.95 -19.59
CA THR A 164 -7.20 -13.17 -19.05
C THR A 164 -7.00 -13.04 -17.54
N LEU A 165 -7.08 -14.15 -16.84
CA LEU A 165 -6.67 -14.28 -15.44
C LEU A 165 -5.79 -15.51 -15.30
N ASP A 166 -4.55 -15.29 -14.84
CA ASP A 166 -3.57 -16.34 -14.60
C ASP A 166 -3.44 -16.64 -13.11
N LEU A 167 -3.57 -17.92 -12.75
CA LEU A 167 -3.09 -18.45 -11.48
C LEU A 167 -1.68 -18.97 -11.72
N MET A 168 -0.71 -18.32 -11.10
CA MET A 168 0.71 -18.64 -11.31
C MET A 168 1.30 -19.24 -10.05
N SER A 169 2.22 -20.19 -10.23
CA SER A 169 3.06 -20.70 -9.16
C SER A 169 4.49 -20.93 -9.61
N SER A 170 5.43 -20.76 -8.68
CA SER A 170 6.84 -21.03 -8.92
C SER A 170 7.12 -22.55 -8.89
N ALA A 171 7.91 -23.01 -9.84
CA ALA A 171 8.49 -24.34 -9.84
C ALA A 171 9.96 -24.23 -10.28
N SER A 172 10.87 -24.80 -9.52
CA SER A 172 12.31 -24.71 -9.76
C SER A 172 12.80 -23.27 -9.99
N GLY A 173 12.28 -22.31 -9.17
CA GLY A 173 12.65 -20.91 -9.25
C GLY A 173 11.96 -20.08 -10.36
N THR A 174 11.08 -20.71 -11.16
CA THR A 174 10.39 -20.02 -12.27
C THR A 174 8.90 -19.91 -12.01
N LEU A 175 8.41 -18.65 -11.94
CA LEU A 175 6.98 -18.36 -11.85
C LEU A 175 6.33 -18.53 -13.22
N ALA A 176 5.30 -19.37 -13.31
CA ALA A 176 4.60 -19.65 -14.57
C ALA A 176 3.11 -19.88 -14.35
N SER A 177 2.31 -19.57 -15.36
CA SER A 177 0.87 -19.82 -15.34
C SER A 177 0.61 -21.35 -15.25
N ARG A 178 -0.25 -21.74 -14.31
CA ARG A 178 -0.70 -23.12 -14.14
C ARG A 178 -2.14 -23.29 -14.61
N VAL A 179 -2.98 -22.32 -14.32
CA VAL A 179 -4.35 -22.21 -14.81
C VAL A 179 -4.54 -20.83 -15.41
N ARG A 180 -5.07 -20.78 -16.61
CA ARG A 180 -5.40 -19.53 -17.30
C ARG A 180 -6.87 -19.51 -17.68
N LEU A 181 -7.57 -18.50 -17.24
CA LEU A 181 -8.83 -18.09 -17.86
C LEU A 181 -8.50 -17.21 -19.07
N TYR A 182 -9.00 -17.55 -20.24
CA TYR A 182 -8.66 -16.89 -21.51
C TYR A 182 -9.93 -16.61 -22.30
N GLY A 183 -10.50 -15.40 -22.10
CA GLY A 183 -11.85 -15.12 -22.57
C GLY A 183 -12.85 -16.10 -21.94
N ASN A 184 -13.54 -16.87 -22.76
CA ASN A 184 -14.52 -17.89 -22.33
C ASN A 184 -13.95 -19.31 -22.17
N LYS A 185 -12.61 -19.47 -22.08
CA LYS A 185 -11.92 -20.77 -22.05
C LYS A 185 -11.04 -20.89 -20.82
N VAL A 186 -10.78 -22.14 -20.43
CA VAL A 186 -9.85 -22.51 -19.37
C VAL A 186 -8.70 -23.33 -19.95
N GLY A 187 -7.48 -22.88 -19.69
CA GLY A 187 -6.26 -23.63 -19.98
C GLY A 187 -5.60 -24.12 -18.69
N ILE A 188 -5.23 -25.38 -18.62
CA ILE A 188 -4.36 -25.93 -17.58
C ILE A 188 -3.04 -26.30 -18.23
N HIS A 189 -1.96 -25.63 -17.83
CA HIS A 189 -0.66 -25.66 -18.53
C HIS A 189 -0.74 -25.27 -20.01
N GLU A 190 -1.79 -24.56 -20.42
CA GLU A 190 -2.04 -24.10 -21.79
C GLU A 190 -2.23 -22.59 -21.82
N ALA A 191 -1.34 -21.92 -22.55
CA ALA A 191 -1.34 -20.45 -22.63
C ALA A 191 -2.40 -19.89 -23.62
N THR A 192 -2.79 -20.70 -24.63
CA THR A 192 -3.72 -20.31 -25.69
C THR A 192 -4.78 -21.39 -25.91
N PRO A 193 -5.68 -21.62 -24.94
CA PRO A 193 -6.65 -22.68 -25.02
C PRO A 193 -7.56 -22.55 -26.25
N THR A 194 -7.67 -23.62 -27.02
CA THR A 194 -8.50 -23.71 -28.24
C THR A 194 -9.88 -24.27 -27.96
N TYR A 195 -10.03 -25.04 -26.87
CA TYR A 195 -11.28 -25.66 -26.40
C TYR A 195 -11.79 -24.96 -25.13
N PRO A 196 -13.08 -25.11 -24.76
CA PRO A 196 -13.61 -24.54 -23.51
C PRO A 196 -12.82 -24.97 -22.28
N LEU A 197 -12.34 -26.21 -22.23
CA LEU A 197 -11.33 -26.71 -21.29
C LEU A 197 -10.21 -27.34 -22.10
N HIS A 198 -9.00 -26.80 -21.99
CA HIS A 198 -7.81 -27.32 -22.66
C HIS A 198 -6.74 -27.67 -21.62
N LEU A 199 -6.44 -28.95 -21.52
CA LEU A 199 -5.32 -29.46 -20.70
C LEU A 199 -4.16 -29.72 -21.66
N SER A 200 -3.04 -29.02 -21.45
CA SER A 200 -1.80 -29.23 -22.18
C SER A 200 -0.81 -29.98 -21.30
N ASN A 201 -0.14 -30.95 -21.90
CA ASN A 201 0.89 -31.69 -21.23
C ASN A 201 2.13 -31.80 -22.12
N THR A 202 3.19 -31.20 -21.66
CA THR A 202 4.50 -31.23 -22.36
C THR A 202 5.37 -32.40 -21.95
N ALA A 203 4.95 -33.19 -20.96
CA ALA A 203 5.71 -34.36 -20.52
C ALA A 203 5.15 -35.66 -21.15
N SER A 204 6.02 -36.45 -21.77
CA SER A 204 5.69 -37.79 -22.19
C SER A 204 5.35 -38.66 -20.93
N GLY A 205 4.11 -39.11 -20.83
CA GLY A 205 3.65 -39.93 -19.71
C GLY A 205 2.59 -39.31 -18.81
N SER A 206 1.87 -38.34 -19.29
CA SER A 206 0.79 -37.67 -18.57
C SER A 206 -0.48 -38.44 -18.62
N SER A 207 -1.09 -38.59 -17.48
CA SER A 207 -2.41 -39.13 -17.30
C SER A 207 -3.37 -38.04 -16.85
N PHE A 208 -4.46 -37.90 -17.59
CA PHE A 208 -5.68 -37.35 -17.04
C PHE A 208 -6.36 -38.49 -16.30
N ALA A 209 -6.33 -38.49 -14.96
CA ALA A 209 -7.06 -39.44 -14.15
C ALA A 209 -8.40 -38.85 -13.75
N ILE A 210 -9.49 -39.56 -14.05
CA ILE A 210 -10.80 -39.38 -13.44
C ILE A 210 -10.99 -40.67 -12.62
N ASP A 211 -10.96 -40.53 -11.27
CA ASP A 211 -11.30 -41.62 -10.35
C ASP A 211 -12.82 -41.67 -10.11
#